data_e59a3589eb7b7db7693d2e86879a4999
#
_entry.id   e59a3589eb7b7db7693d2e86879a4999
#
_cell.length_a   1.000
_cell.length_b   1.000
_cell.length_c   1.000
_cell.angle_alpha   90.00
_cell.angle_beta   90.00
_cell.angle_gamma   90.00
#
_symmetry.space_group_name_H-M   'P 1'
#
loop_
_entity.id
_entity.type
_entity.pdbx_description
1 polymer ?
#
loop_
_entity_poly.entity_id
_entity_poly.type
_entity_poly.pdbx_seq_one_letter_code
_entity_poly.pdbx_strand_id
1 'polypeptide(L)'
;MTASKEDIEWFDEEGKRVDGREKDEYRDTTMEIGVLDEADGSAMVECGNTRVVASVFGPQDLHPKHLQESDRAVIKMRYNMAPFSVDDRMRPGPNRRAKEIGLVAKRALEPVLELERFPKAGIDISMEILESDGGTRVTGITAASLALADAGIPMKGMVSAMAAGVVDDTPVLDVNGKEDKEGNADIPVAVINYEDEEESDEITLLQMDGDLTQEQVDDCVSLAKRGCRDLYEEQKQTIVENYESIRGDY
;
A
#
# COMPACT_ATOMS: atom_id res chain seq x y z
N MET A 1 23.47 24.02 -2.76
CA MET A 1 22.57 25.14 -2.47
C MET A 1 21.19 24.50 -2.35
N THR A 2 20.71 24.25 -1.15
CA THR A 2 19.34 23.83 -0.90
C THR A 2 18.45 25.05 -1.11
N ALA A 3 17.55 24.99 -2.10
CA ALA A 3 16.49 26.00 -2.25
C ALA A 3 15.73 26.07 -0.91
N SER A 4 15.38 27.25 -0.46
CA SER A 4 14.51 27.38 0.70
C SER A 4 13.13 26.85 0.30
N LYS A 5 12.37 26.25 1.25
CA LYS A 5 11.01 25.73 1.00
C LYS A 5 10.05 26.77 0.37
N GLU A 6 10.38 28.04 0.45
CA GLU A 6 9.60 29.18 -0.04
C GLU A 6 9.72 29.42 -1.57
N ASP A 7 10.63 28.74 -2.30
CA ASP A 7 10.90 28.97 -3.71
C ASP A 7 10.35 27.87 -4.64
N ILE A 8 9.52 26.95 -4.14
CA ILE A 8 8.99 25.83 -4.94
C ILE A 8 7.61 26.25 -5.48
N GLU A 9 7.48 26.40 -6.79
CA GLU A 9 6.17 26.47 -7.44
C GLU A 9 5.56 25.04 -7.47
N TRP A 10 4.51 24.84 -6.68
CA TRP A 10 3.83 23.55 -6.55
C TRP A 10 2.73 23.33 -7.57
N PHE A 11 2.16 24.41 -8.06
CA PHE A 11 1.09 24.41 -9.05
C PHE A 11 1.43 25.37 -10.19
N ASP A 12 1.06 25.02 -11.41
CA ASP A 12 1.20 25.88 -12.58
C ASP A 12 0.07 26.95 -12.64
N GLU A 13 0.07 27.76 -13.71
CA GLU A 13 -0.93 28.81 -13.93
C GLU A 13 -2.36 28.23 -14.12
N GLU A 14 -2.50 26.96 -14.49
CA GLU A 14 -3.76 26.23 -14.64
C GLU A 14 -4.21 25.53 -13.34
N GLY A 15 -3.37 25.56 -12.31
CA GLY A 15 -3.60 24.91 -11.00
C GLY A 15 -3.27 23.44 -10.96
N LYS A 16 -2.53 22.93 -11.96
CA LYS A 16 -2.01 21.56 -11.98
C LYS A 16 -0.73 21.42 -11.19
N ARG A 17 -0.51 20.23 -10.63
CA ARG A 17 0.70 19.89 -9.89
C ARG A 17 1.95 19.89 -10.77
N VAL A 18 3.13 19.93 -10.16
CA VAL A 18 4.43 19.98 -10.86
C VAL A 18 4.62 18.86 -11.88
N ASP A 19 3.97 17.72 -11.66
CA ASP A 19 3.99 16.55 -12.54
C ASP A 19 2.84 16.52 -13.57
N GLY A 20 2.01 17.58 -13.61
CA GLY A 20 0.92 17.78 -14.57
C GLY A 20 -0.42 17.18 -14.14
N ARG A 21 -0.50 16.50 -12.97
CA ARG A 21 -1.75 15.93 -12.43
C ARG A 21 -2.67 17.00 -11.85
N GLU A 22 -3.96 16.69 -11.83
CA GLU A 22 -4.94 17.43 -11.04
C GLU A 22 -4.74 17.12 -9.53
N LYS A 23 -5.37 17.90 -8.66
CA LYS A 23 -5.22 17.77 -7.20
C LYS A 23 -5.76 16.44 -6.65
N ASP A 24 -6.78 15.91 -7.29
CA ASP A 24 -7.48 14.68 -6.93
C ASP A 24 -7.14 13.49 -7.83
N GLU A 25 -6.09 13.62 -8.63
CA GLU A 25 -5.58 12.59 -9.52
C GLU A 25 -4.40 11.84 -8.88
N TYR A 26 -4.43 10.50 -8.90
CA TYR A 26 -3.28 9.67 -8.53
C TYR A 26 -2.45 9.28 -9.75
N ARG A 27 -1.22 8.86 -9.54
CA ARG A 27 -0.29 8.44 -10.60
C ARG A 27 -0.80 7.20 -11.32
N ASP A 28 -0.44 7.06 -12.60
CA ASP A 28 -0.70 5.83 -13.36
C ASP A 28 -0.28 4.63 -12.53
N THR A 29 -1.20 3.69 -12.35
CA THR A 29 -0.99 2.49 -11.54
C THR A 29 -1.12 1.25 -12.42
N THR A 30 -0.22 0.30 -12.22
CA THR A 30 -0.30 -1.02 -12.86
C THR A 30 -0.16 -2.11 -11.80
N MET A 31 -0.89 -3.21 -11.98
CA MET A 31 -0.94 -4.31 -11.04
C MET A 31 -0.79 -5.63 -11.77
N GLU A 32 0.05 -6.52 -11.25
CA GLU A 32 0.25 -7.88 -11.75
C GLU A 32 0.25 -8.86 -10.59
N ILE A 33 -0.34 -10.06 -10.77
CA ILE A 33 -0.31 -11.15 -9.79
C ILE A 33 0.42 -12.36 -10.37
N GLY A 34 0.87 -13.28 -9.50
CA GLY A 34 1.60 -14.48 -9.93
C GLY A 34 2.99 -14.17 -10.49
N VAL A 35 3.64 -13.08 -10.04
CA VAL A 35 4.94 -12.62 -10.56
C VAL A 35 6.15 -13.41 -10.03
N LEU A 36 5.95 -14.27 -9.03
CA LEU A 36 6.99 -15.10 -8.41
C LEU A 36 6.56 -16.56 -8.35
N ASP A 37 7.25 -17.42 -9.07
CA ASP A 37 6.92 -18.85 -9.23
C ASP A 37 6.99 -19.65 -7.91
N GLU A 38 7.86 -19.27 -6.97
CA GLU A 38 8.10 -20.03 -5.74
C GLU A 38 7.21 -19.59 -4.56
N ALA A 39 6.52 -18.45 -4.68
CA ALA A 39 5.60 -17.97 -3.66
C ALA A 39 4.23 -18.64 -3.80
N ASP A 40 3.51 -18.83 -2.68
CA ASP A 40 2.12 -19.31 -2.72
C ASP A 40 1.19 -18.27 -3.35
N GLY A 41 1.54 -16.98 -3.24
CA GLY A 41 0.94 -15.88 -3.96
C GLY A 41 1.88 -14.69 -4.03
N SER A 42 1.77 -13.90 -5.08
CA SER A 42 2.64 -12.74 -5.29
C SER A 42 1.95 -11.67 -6.13
N ALA A 43 2.35 -10.42 -5.91
CA ALA A 43 1.88 -9.31 -6.72
C ALA A 43 2.97 -8.26 -6.90
N MET A 44 2.94 -7.59 -8.04
CA MET A 44 3.71 -6.38 -8.29
C MET A 44 2.73 -5.22 -8.50
N VAL A 45 2.98 -4.12 -7.82
CA VAL A 45 2.23 -2.88 -7.99
C VAL A 45 3.22 -1.77 -8.28
N GLU A 46 2.96 -1.07 -9.37
CA GLU A 46 3.68 0.14 -9.75
C GLU A 46 2.72 1.32 -9.66
N CYS A 47 3.12 2.39 -8.99
CA CYS A 47 2.38 3.64 -8.88
C CYS A 47 3.33 4.77 -9.27
N GLY A 48 3.22 5.27 -10.50
CA GLY A 48 4.22 6.14 -11.10
C GLY A 48 5.61 5.47 -11.08
N ASN A 49 6.58 6.12 -10.42
CA ASN A 49 7.93 5.57 -10.28
C ASN A 49 8.11 4.69 -9.02
N THR A 50 7.08 4.50 -8.22
CA THR A 50 7.16 3.60 -7.05
C THR A 50 6.80 2.19 -7.47
N ARG A 51 7.72 1.22 -7.28
CA ARG A 51 7.56 -0.19 -7.66
C ARG A 51 7.74 -1.09 -6.45
N VAL A 52 6.75 -1.93 -6.18
CA VAL A 52 6.74 -2.85 -5.03
C VAL A 52 6.39 -4.26 -5.50
N VAL A 53 7.14 -5.24 -5.01
CA VAL A 53 6.78 -6.66 -5.12
C VAL A 53 6.40 -7.17 -3.73
N ALA A 54 5.25 -7.80 -3.64
CA ALA A 54 4.81 -8.52 -2.44
C ALA A 54 4.79 -10.03 -2.69
N SER A 55 5.14 -10.80 -1.67
CA SER A 55 5.06 -12.26 -1.70
C SER A 55 4.42 -12.79 -0.43
N VAL A 56 3.68 -13.89 -0.57
CA VAL A 56 2.99 -14.60 0.50
C VAL A 56 3.43 -16.05 0.50
N PHE A 57 3.80 -16.55 1.68
CA PHE A 57 4.06 -17.97 1.94
C PHE A 57 3.18 -18.43 3.07
N GLY A 58 2.43 -19.52 2.84
CA GLY A 58 1.54 -20.12 3.81
C GLY A 58 0.06 -20.13 3.38
N PRO A 59 -0.80 -20.68 4.25
CA PRO A 59 -0.57 -21.01 5.66
C PRO A 59 0.32 -22.25 5.86
N GLN A 60 1.34 -22.14 6.69
CA GLN A 60 2.31 -23.20 6.98
C GLN A 60 2.59 -23.35 8.47
N ASP A 61 3.23 -24.42 8.88
CA ASP A 61 3.61 -24.63 10.29
C ASP A 61 4.48 -23.47 10.80
N LEU A 62 3.98 -22.75 11.79
CA LEU A 62 4.70 -21.62 12.36
C LEU A 62 5.88 -22.10 13.23
N HIS A 63 7.06 -21.63 12.90
CA HIS A 63 8.26 -21.80 13.70
C HIS A 63 8.83 -20.45 14.15
N PRO A 64 9.35 -20.34 15.39
CA PRO A 64 9.37 -21.36 16.47
C PRO A 64 7.97 -21.56 17.09
N LYS A 65 7.70 -22.78 17.58
CA LYS A 65 6.37 -23.18 18.06
C LYS A 65 5.77 -22.33 19.18
N HIS A 66 6.58 -21.63 19.97
CA HIS A 66 6.10 -20.74 21.03
C HIS A 66 5.40 -19.47 20.50
N LEU A 67 5.52 -19.17 19.22
CA LEU A 67 4.81 -18.07 18.56
C LEU A 67 3.44 -18.49 18.01
N GLN A 68 3.12 -19.81 18.03
CA GLN A 68 1.84 -20.30 17.56
C GLN A 68 0.70 -19.86 18.47
N GLU A 69 -0.38 -19.39 17.88
CA GLU A 69 -1.66 -19.16 18.54
C GLU A 69 -2.54 -20.39 18.34
N SER A 70 -3.28 -20.80 19.37
CA SER A 70 -4.02 -22.07 19.37
C SER A 70 -5.30 -22.01 18.53
N ASP A 71 -5.81 -20.83 18.26
CA ASP A 71 -7.11 -20.53 17.69
C ASP A 71 -7.07 -19.82 16.34
N ARG A 72 -5.89 -19.33 15.92
CA ARG A 72 -5.72 -18.60 14.67
C ARG A 72 -4.32 -18.70 14.09
N ALA A 73 -4.15 -18.28 12.84
CA ALA A 73 -2.86 -18.09 12.23
C ALA A 73 -2.19 -16.80 12.71
N VAL A 74 -0.86 -16.78 12.64
CA VAL A 74 -0.03 -15.60 12.95
C VAL A 74 0.55 -15.03 11.67
N ILE A 75 0.31 -13.75 11.42
CA ILE A 75 0.94 -13.04 10.31
C ILE A 75 2.34 -12.59 10.71
N LYS A 76 3.33 -12.92 9.90
CA LYS A 76 4.65 -12.29 9.92
C LYS A 76 4.76 -11.35 8.72
N MET A 77 4.96 -10.07 8.98
CA MET A 77 5.08 -9.06 7.96
C MET A 77 6.49 -8.49 7.92
N ARG A 78 7.07 -8.45 6.74
CA ARG A 78 8.35 -7.83 6.47
C ARG A 78 8.18 -6.72 5.42
N TYR A 79 8.74 -5.57 5.72
CA TYR A 79 8.92 -4.48 4.76
C TYR A 79 10.42 -4.27 4.56
N ASN A 80 10.85 -4.15 3.33
CA ASN A 80 12.25 -3.90 3.00
C ASN A 80 12.37 -2.99 1.78
N MET A 81 13.30 -2.05 1.85
CA MET A 81 13.68 -1.23 0.71
C MET A 81 14.99 -1.76 0.13
N ALA A 82 14.99 -2.07 -1.16
CA ALA A 82 16.21 -2.47 -1.84
C ALA A 82 17.26 -1.35 -1.73
N PRO A 83 18.57 -1.66 -1.57
CA PRO A 83 19.61 -0.65 -1.45
C PRO A 83 19.67 0.35 -2.60
N PHE A 84 19.13 -0.03 -3.75
CA PHE A 84 19.09 0.76 -4.98
C PHE A 84 17.71 1.42 -5.23
N SER A 85 16.74 1.28 -4.33
CA SER A 85 15.38 1.80 -4.50
C SER A 85 15.27 3.31 -4.36
N VAL A 86 16.31 3.98 -3.92
CA VAL A 86 16.41 5.44 -3.71
C VAL A 86 17.72 5.96 -4.29
N ASP A 87 17.76 7.25 -4.63
CA ASP A 87 18.95 7.92 -5.19
C ASP A 87 20.16 7.78 -4.29
N ASP A 88 19.99 8.03 -2.99
CA ASP A 88 21.02 7.79 -1.98
C ASP A 88 20.99 6.34 -1.51
N ARG A 89 21.96 5.52 -1.94
CA ARG A 89 22.03 4.11 -1.61
C ARG A 89 21.78 3.83 -0.13
N MET A 90 20.74 3.07 0.17
CA MET A 90 20.42 2.62 1.52
C MET A 90 21.34 1.48 1.97
N ARG A 91 21.63 1.44 3.27
CA ARG A 91 22.31 0.28 3.86
C ARG A 91 21.35 -0.92 3.88
N PRO A 92 21.78 -2.11 3.41
CA PRO A 92 20.96 -3.30 3.49
C PRO A 92 20.76 -3.70 4.96
N GLY A 93 19.58 -4.26 5.25
CA GLY A 93 19.23 -4.83 6.54
C GLY A 93 18.11 -4.10 7.28
N PRO A 94 17.64 -4.71 8.38
CA PRO A 94 16.49 -4.19 9.11
C PRO A 94 16.82 -2.85 9.78
N ASN A 95 15.95 -1.87 9.57
CA ASN A 95 16.02 -0.57 10.22
C ASN A 95 14.73 -0.30 11.01
N ARG A 96 14.70 0.76 11.83
CA ARG A 96 13.55 1.11 12.66
C ARG A 96 12.29 1.40 11.83
N ARG A 97 12.45 2.16 10.71
CA ARG A 97 11.36 2.52 9.80
C ARG A 97 10.75 1.27 9.15
N ALA A 98 11.60 0.35 8.67
CA ALA A 98 11.11 -0.89 8.06
C ALA A 98 10.29 -1.75 9.03
N LYS A 99 10.72 -1.83 10.30
CA LYS A 99 9.96 -2.56 11.34
C LYS A 99 8.64 -1.88 11.67
N GLU A 100 8.63 -0.57 11.74
CA GLU A 100 7.41 0.22 11.99
C GLU A 100 6.42 0.03 10.84
N ILE A 101 6.85 0.21 9.58
CA ILE A 101 5.97 0.03 8.42
C ILE A 101 5.45 -1.41 8.34
N GLY A 102 6.30 -2.42 8.58
CA GLY A 102 5.87 -3.82 8.61
C GLY A 102 4.79 -4.08 9.68
N LEU A 103 4.92 -3.49 10.88
CA LEU A 103 3.90 -3.60 11.92
C LEU A 103 2.59 -2.91 11.54
N VAL A 104 2.68 -1.74 10.95
CA VAL A 104 1.52 -0.96 10.51
C VAL A 104 0.78 -1.68 9.38
N ALA A 105 1.50 -2.18 8.36
CA ALA A 105 0.94 -2.96 7.27
C ALA A 105 0.26 -4.25 7.76
N LYS A 106 0.90 -4.97 8.72
CA LYS A 106 0.27 -6.11 9.37
C LYS A 106 -1.09 -5.74 9.98
N ARG A 107 -1.15 -4.66 10.75
CA ARG A 107 -2.39 -4.19 11.41
C ARG A 107 -3.45 -3.75 10.40
N ALA A 108 -3.05 -3.20 9.27
CA ALA A 108 -3.96 -2.81 8.21
C ALA A 108 -4.61 -4.01 7.50
N LEU A 109 -3.87 -5.11 7.33
CA LEU A 109 -4.33 -6.32 6.63
C LEU A 109 -4.99 -7.35 7.55
N GLU A 110 -4.62 -7.40 8.83
CA GLU A 110 -5.10 -8.43 9.77
C GLU A 110 -6.64 -8.48 9.91
N PRO A 111 -7.39 -7.37 9.96
CA PRO A 111 -8.84 -7.38 10.14
C PRO A 111 -9.62 -8.03 8.99
N VAL A 112 -9.07 -8.01 7.77
CA VAL A 112 -9.75 -8.55 6.59
C VAL A 112 -9.56 -10.06 6.44
N LEU A 113 -8.56 -10.65 7.10
CA LEU A 113 -8.17 -12.06 6.95
C LEU A 113 -8.93 -12.97 7.90
N GLU A 114 -9.40 -14.12 7.42
CA GLU A 114 -10.07 -15.15 8.22
C GLU A 114 -9.04 -16.10 8.87
N LEU A 115 -8.20 -15.54 9.74
CA LEU A 115 -7.08 -16.25 10.35
C LEU A 115 -7.47 -17.44 11.22
N GLU A 116 -8.69 -17.44 11.76
CA GLU A 116 -9.26 -18.51 12.60
C GLU A 116 -9.41 -19.83 11.83
N ARG A 117 -9.40 -19.79 10.50
CA ARG A 117 -9.42 -21.01 9.67
C ARG A 117 -8.13 -21.82 9.75
N PHE A 118 -7.03 -21.20 10.20
CA PHE A 118 -5.69 -21.79 10.18
C PHE A 118 -5.02 -21.74 11.57
N PRO A 119 -5.56 -22.45 12.59
CA PRO A 119 -4.97 -22.43 13.92
C PRO A 119 -3.54 -23.00 13.89
N LYS A 120 -2.64 -22.36 14.65
CA LYS A 120 -1.21 -22.70 14.78
C LYS A 120 -0.36 -22.47 13.53
N ALA A 121 -0.94 -22.01 12.42
CA ALA A 121 -0.21 -21.70 11.21
C ALA A 121 0.46 -20.33 11.26
N GLY A 122 1.40 -20.12 10.36
CA GLY A 122 1.99 -18.84 10.03
C GLY A 122 1.71 -18.46 8.57
N ILE A 123 1.52 -17.19 8.32
CA ILE A 123 1.48 -16.59 7.00
C ILE A 123 2.60 -15.58 6.95
N ASP A 124 3.60 -15.82 6.11
CA ASP A 124 4.77 -14.95 5.96
C ASP A 124 4.53 -14.04 4.74
N ILE A 125 4.50 -12.73 4.97
CA ILE A 125 4.27 -11.72 3.93
C ILE A 125 5.51 -10.83 3.85
N SER A 126 6.06 -10.67 2.65
CA SER A 126 7.18 -9.76 2.40
C SER A 126 6.79 -8.71 1.37
N MET A 127 7.12 -7.46 1.66
CA MET A 127 7.01 -6.33 0.76
C MET A 127 8.42 -5.82 0.45
N GLU A 128 8.85 -5.95 -0.79
CA GLU A 128 10.17 -5.52 -1.28
C GLU A 128 9.97 -4.30 -2.20
N ILE A 129 10.51 -3.15 -1.77
CA ILE A 129 10.45 -1.91 -2.53
C ILE A 129 11.64 -1.89 -3.48
N LEU A 130 11.37 -1.91 -4.78
CA LEU A 130 12.38 -1.91 -5.84
C LEU A 130 12.73 -0.50 -6.29
N GLU A 131 11.73 0.40 -6.35
CA GLU A 131 11.88 1.82 -6.67
C GLU A 131 10.96 2.63 -5.78
N SER A 132 11.39 3.83 -5.37
CA SER A 132 10.70 4.66 -4.38
C SER A 132 10.61 6.12 -4.83
N ASP A 133 9.39 6.56 -5.08
CA ASP A 133 9.05 7.95 -5.39
C ASP A 133 7.80 8.40 -4.61
N GLY A 134 7.85 8.30 -3.28
CA GLY A 134 6.70 8.53 -2.39
C GLY A 134 5.72 7.36 -2.35
N GLY A 135 4.86 7.31 -1.33
CA GLY A 135 3.77 6.35 -1.21
C GLY A 135 4.17 4.87 -1.03
N THR A 136 5.43 4.52 -0.75
CA THR A 136 5.90 3.12 -0.68
C THR A 136 5.14 2.26 0.33
N ARG A 137 4.63 2.86 1.40
CA ARG A 137 3.83 2.20 2.44
C ARG A 137 2.49 1.76 1.89
N VAL A 138 1.77 2.67 1.26
CA VAL A 138 0.42 2.43 0.72
C VAL A 138 0.46 1.50 -0.49
N THR A 139 1.39 1.70 -1.42
CA THR A 139 1.62 0.78 -2.55
C THR A 139 1.97 -0.63 -2.06
N GLY A 140 2.79 -0.74 -0.99
CA GLY A 140 3.15 -2.02 -0.37
C GLY A 140 1.97 -2.74 0.26
N ILE A 141 1.06 -2.03 0.93
CA ILE A 141 -0.16 -2.62 1.52
C ILE A 141 -1.09 -3.13 0.41
N THR A 142 -1.28 -2.34 -0.65
CA THR A 142 -2.09 -2.73 -1.82
C THR A 142 -1.51 -3.97 -2.51
N ALA A 143 -0.19 -4.02 -2.72
CA ALA A 143 0.50 -5.18 -3.27
C ALA A 143 0.37 -6.43 -2.38
N ALA A 144 0.51 -6.27 -1.05
CA ALA A 144 0.36 -7.37 -0.11
C ALA A 144 -1.08 -7.90 -0.05
N SER A 145 -2.09 -7.02 -0.19
CA SER A 145 -3.50 -7.42 -0.29
C SER A 145 -3.75 -8.27 -1.54
N LEU A 146 -3.23 -7.85 -2.69
CA LEU A 146 -3.29 -8.63 -3.94
C LEU A 146 -2.56 -9.97 -3.83
N ALA A 147 -1.36 -9.99 -3.26
CA ALA A 147 -0.59 -11.22 -3.07
C ALA A 147 -1.30 -12.22 -2.15
N LEU A 148 -2.03 -11.74 -1.13
CA LEU A 148 -2.86 -12.57 -0.27
C LEU A 148 -4.05 -13.17 -1.02
N ALA A 149 -4.68 -12.40 -1.91
CA ALA A 149 -5.76 -12.91 -2.77
C ALA A 149 -5.24 -13.94 -3.77
N ASP A 150 -4.08 -13.70 -4.40
CA ASP A 150 -3.40 -14.64 -5.30
C ASP A 150 -3.02 -15.95 -4.60
N ALA A 151 -2.57 -15.88 -3.32
CA ALA A 151 -2.31 -17.05 -2.48
C ALA A 151 -3.58 -17.83 -2.07
N GLY A 152 -4.77 -17.35 -2.41
CA GLY A 152 -6.04 -17.97 -2.03
C GLY A 152 -6.33 -17.93 -0.52
N ILE A 153 -5.74 -16.99 0.21
CA ILE A 153 -6.04 -16.78 1.64
C ILE A 153 -7.46 -16.22 1.77
N PRO A 154 -8.35 -16.86 2.56
CA PRO A 154 -9.70 -16.36 2.75
C PRO A 154 -9.74 -14.97 3.35
N MET A 155 -10.40 -14.06 2.66
CA MET A 155 -10.52 -12.64 3.00
C MET A 155 -11.99 -12.21 2.96
N LYS A 156 -12.38 -11.31 3.86
CA LYS A 156 -13.73 -10.69 3.88
C LYS A 156 -13.89 -9.61 2.80
N GLY A 157 -12.80 -9.10 2.29
CA GLY A 157 -12.68 -8.07 1.27
C GLY A 157 -11.21 -7.83 0.97
N MET A 158 -10.88 -6.85 0.15
CA MET A 158 -9.49 -6.46 -0.10
C MET A 158 -9.16 -5.12 0.57
N VAL A 159 -7.90 -4.96 0.91
CA VAL A 159 -7.38 -3.69 1.41
C VAL A 159 -6.70 -2.96 0.27
N SER A 160 -7.16 -1.76 -0.02
CA SER A 160 -6.47 -0.78 -0.84
C SER A 160 -5.94 0.35 0.02
N ALA A 161 -4.85 0.96 -0.38
CA ALA A 161 -4.24 2.04 0.39
C ALA A 161 -3.74 3.15 -0.52
N MET A 162 -3.99 4.39 -0.11
CA MET A 162 -3.61 5.60 -0.82
C MET A 162 -3.08 6.65 0.14
N ALA A 163 -2.10 7.44 -0.26
CA ALA A 163 -1.67 8.60 0.48
C ALA A 163 -2.40 9.84 -0.04
N ALA A 164 -2.83 10.70 0.86
CA ALA A 164 -3.15 12.07 0.55
C ALA A 164 -2.21 12.98 1.34
N GLY A 165 -2.08 14.22 0.93
CA GLY A 165 -1.23 15.16 1.64
C GLY A 165 -1.65 16.60 1.41
N VAL A 166 -0.92 17.52 2.01
CA VAL A 166 -1.13 18.95 1.81
C VAL A 166 0.15 19.56 1.23
N VAL A 167 -0.02 20.23 0.11
CA VAL A 167 1.04 20.92 -0.61
C VAL A 167 0.60 22.34 -0.84
N ASP A 168 1.37 23.33 -0.37
CA ASP A 168 1.00 24.75 -0.43
C ASP A 168 -0.44 25.00 0.05
N ASP A 169 -0.73 24.54 1.28
CA ASP A 169 -2.04 24.60 1.93
C ASP A 169 -3.21 23.92 1.18
N THR A 170 -2.92 23.22 0.08
CA THR A 170 -3.92 22.55 -0.75
C THR A 170 -3.87 21.04 -0.56
N PRO A 171 -5.00 20.37 -0.22
CA PRO A 171 -5.11 18.93 -0.20
C PRO A 171 -4.89 18.32 -1.60
N VAL A 172 -4.06 17.28 -1.67
CA VAL A 172 -3.75 16.54 -2.91
C VAL A 172 -3.79 15.04 -2.67
N LEU A 173 -4.19 14.28 -3.70
CA LEU A 173 -4.18 12.83 -3.68
C LEU A 173 -2.84 12.29 -4.18
N ASP A 174 -2.36 11.19 -3.59
CA ASP A 174 -1.15 10.47 -4.00
C ASP A 174 0.09 11.37 -4.12
N VAL A 175 0.68 11.68 -2.98
CA VAL A 175 1.90 12.50 -2.90
C VAL A 175 3.11 11.76 -3.48
N ASN A 176 3.82 12.40 -4.41
CA ASN A 176 5.07 11.88 -4.96
C ASN A 176 6.26 12.15 -4.00
N GLY A 177 7.46 11.65 -4.34
CA GLY A 177 8.63 11.76 -3.46
C GLY A 177 9.10 13.17 -3.18
N LYS A 178 8.81 14.15 -4.06
CA LYS A 178 9.11 15.56 -3.83
C LYS A 178 8.10 16.18 -2.87
N GLU A 179 6.82 15.90 -3.08
CA GLU A 179 5.73 16.37 -2.24
C GLU A 179 5.77 15.77 -0.83
N ASP A 180 6.13 14.47 -0.70
CA ASP A 180 6.34 13.79 0.59
C ASP A 180 7.48 14.43 1.41
N LYS A 181 8.57 14.85 0.75
CA LYS A 181 9.73 15.45 1.43
C LYS A 181 9.60 16.93 1.74
N GLU A 182 9.00 17.67 0.84
CA GLU A 182 9.02 19.14 0.82
C GLU A 182 7.64 19.75 1.12
N GLY A 183 6.56 18.96 1.00
CA GLY A 183 5.19 19.36 1.27
C GLY A 183 4.91 19.63 2.75
N ASN A 184 3.66 19.99 3.06
CA ASN A 184 3.24 20.32 4.43
C ASN A 184 2.92 19.06 5.25
N ALA A 185 2.34 18.04 4.62
CA ALA A 185 1.93 16.82 5.31
C ALA A 185 1.73 15.63 4.38
N ASP A 186 1.86 14.41 4.95
CA ASP A 186 1.54 13.11 4.34
C ASP A 186 0.56 12.34 5.25
N ILE A 187 -0.55 11.86 4.65
CA ILE A 187 -1.60 11.11 5.34
C ILE A 187 -1.83 9.79 4.59
N PRO A 188 -1.09 8.73 4.89
CA PRO A 188 -1.38 7.39 4.38
C PRO A 188 -2.65 6.83 5.02
N VAL A 189 -3.57 6.37 4.17
CA VAL A 189 -4.85 5.76 4.53
C VAL A 189 -4.93 4.39 3.90
N ALA A 190 -5.42 3.39 4.63
CA ALA A 190 -5.83 2.11 4.07
C ALA A 190 -7.28 1.80 4.46
N VAL A 191 -8.01 1.21 3.52
CA VAL A 191 -9.44 0.96 3.62
C VAL A 191 -9.73 -0.49 3.23
N ILE A 192 -10.62 -1.15 3.99
CA ILE A 192 -11.22 -2.43 3.56
C ILE A 192 -12.37 -2.10 2.63
N ASN A 193 -12.34 -2.69 1.44
CA ASN A 193 -13.42 -2.61 0.48
C ASN A 193 -14.12 -3.97 0.42
N TYR A 194 -15.45 -3.95 0.58
CA TYR A 194 -16.32 -5.12 0.52
C TYR A 194 -17.07 -5.14 -0.81
N GLU A 195 -17.36 -6.33 -1.33
CA GLU A 195 -18.01 -6.49 -2.64
C GLU A 195 -19.46 -5.96 -2.65
N ASP A 196 -20.17 -6.10 -1.53
CA ASP A 196 -21.62 -5.88 -1.44
C ASP A 196 -22.05 -4.61 -0.68
N GLU A 197 -21.12 -3.80 -0.17
CA GLU A 197 -21.46 -2.67 0.71
C GLU A 197 -20.88 -1.34 0.20
N GLU A 198 -21.66 -0.58 -0.55
CA GLU A 198 -21.25 0.74 -1.09
C GLU A 198 -20.92 1.79 0.00
N GLU A 199 -21.27 1.57 1.26
CA GLU A 199 -21.08 2.55 2.35
C GLU A 199 -20.10 2.16 3.45
N SER A 200 -19.53 0.96 3.47
CA SER A 200 -18.73 0.46 4.59
C SER A 200 -17.22 0.52 4.36
N ASP A 201 -16.69 1.69 4.00
CA ASP A 201 -15.25 1.90 3.96
C ASP A 201 -14.66 1.90 5.40
N GLU A 202 -14.24 0.75 5.90
CA GLU A 202 -13.55 0.66 7.17
C GLU A 202 -12.07 1.05 7.01
N ILE A 203 -11.68 2.13 7.67
CA ILE A 203 -10.29 2.56 7.71
C ILE A 203 -9.49 1.63 8.62
N THR A 204 -8.51 0.93 8.07
CA THR A 204 -7.59 0.04 8.83
C THR A 204 -6.24 0.67 9.11
N LEU A 205 -5.90 1.72 8.35
CA LEU A 205 -4.73 2.55 8.57
C LEU A 205 -5.11 4.02 8.41
N LEU A 206 -4.74 4.80 9.41
CA LEU A 206 -4.70 6.26 9.33
C LEU A 206 -3.46 6.73 10.10
N GLN A 207 -2.50 7.26 9.38
CA GLN A 207 -1.35 7.94 9.97
C GLN A 207 -1.29 9.36 9.43
N MET A 208 -0.64 10.24 10.15
CA MET A 208 -0.48 11.63 9.78
C MET A 208 0.90 12.11 10.22
N ASP A 209 1.59 12.78 9.32
CA ASP A 209 2.83 13.50 9.60
C ASP A 209 2.69 14.91 9.02
N GLY A 210 2.91 15.93 9.85
CA GLY A 210 2.76 17.33 9.49
C GLY A 210 1.83 18.11 10.43
N ASP A 211 1.72 19.42 10.19
CA ASP A 211 0.86 20.35 10.93
C ASP A 211 -0.34 20.75 10.07
N LEU A 212 -1.52 20.27 10.41
CA LEU A 212 -2.74 20.38 9.61
C LEU A 212 -3.92 20.92 10.42
N THR A 213 -4.79 21.65 9.74
CA THR A 213 -6.10 21.98 10.25
C THR A 213 -7.04 20.78 10.18
N GLN A 214 -8.11 20.79 11.00
CA GLN A 214 -9.13 19.75 10.98
C GLN A 214 -9.77 19.61 9.58
N GLU A 215 -10.03 20.73 8.88
CA GLU A 215 -10.61 20.77 7.55
C GLU A 215 -9.69 20.07 6.52
N GLN A 216 -8.37 20.37 6.56
CA GLN A 216 -7.39 19.71 5.69
C GLN A 216 -7.30 18.19 5.94
N VAL A 217 -7.40 17.75 7.20
CA VAL A 217 -7.43 16.32 7.54
C VAL A 217 -8.67 15.66 6.96
N ASP A 218 -9.85 16.25 7.14
CA ASP A 218 -11.12 15.71 6.66
C ASP A 218 -11.14 15.62 5.11
N ASP A 219 -10.60 16.64 4.44
CA ASP A 219 -10.46 16.67 2.97
C ASP A 219 -9.49 15.60 2.48
N CYS A 220 -8.29 15.48 3.08
CA CYS A 220 -7.30 14.46 2.72
C CYS A 220 -7.83 13.04 2.94
N VAL A 221 -8.49 12.77 4.05
CA VAL A 221 -9.09 11.46 4.33
C VAL A 221 -10.18 11.14 3.29
N SER A 222 -11.00 12.11 2.92
CA SER A 222 -12.04 11.96 1.90
C SER A 222 -11.44 11.68 0.52
N LEU A 223 -10.36 12.39 0.15
CA LEU A 223 -9.60 12.15 -1.08
C LEU A 223 -9.00 10.74 -1.10
N ALA A 224 -8.29 10.37 -0.03
CA ALA A 224 -7.65 9.06 0.06
C ALA A 224 -8.66 7.90 0.00
N LYS A 225 -9.82 8.03 0.64
CA LYS A 225 -10.90 7.03 0.55
C LYS A 225 -11.42 6.84 -0.87
N ARG A 226 -11.58 7.93 -1.64
CA ARG A 226 -11.97 7.84 -3.06
C ARG A 226 -10.89 7.10 -3.86
N GLY A 227 -9.62 7.51 -3.72
CA GLY A 227 -8.51 6.83 -4.40
C GLY A 227 -8.35 5.35 -4.00
N CYS A 228 -8.62 5.00 -2.73
CA CYS A 228 -8.66 3.60 -2.31
C CYS A 228 -9.77 2.81 -3.02
N ARG A 229 -10.93 3.41 -3.23
CA ARG A 229 -12.05 2.76 -3.92
C ARG A 229 -11.74 2.52 -5.40
N ASP A 230 -11.12 3.50 -6.05
CA ASP A 230 -10.68 3.36 -7.45
C ASP A 230 -9.61 2.25 -7.57
N LEU A 231 -8.61 2.22 -6.68
CA LEU A 231 -7.61 1.15 -6.62
C LEU A 231 -8.21 -0.24 -6.36
N TYR A 232 -9.28 -0.32 -5.56
CA TYR A 232 -9.98 -1.59 -5.32
C TYR A 232 -10.58 -2.16 -6.60
N GLU A 233 -11.19 -1.33 -7.44
CA GLU A 233 -11.71 -1.79 -8.72
C GLU A 233 -10.58 -2.28 -9.65
N GLU A 234 -9.43 -1.62 -9.65
CA GLU A 234 -8.25 -2.09 -10.38
C GLU A 234 -7.72 -3.42 -9.82
N GLN A 235 -7.65 -3.58 -8.49
CA GLN A 235 -7.27 -4.85 -7.85
C GLN A 235 -8.21 -5.98 -8.27
N LYS A 236 -9.52 -5.75 -8.25
CA LYS A 236 -10.55 -6.70 -8.63
C LYS A 236 -10.42 -7.09 -10.10
N GLN A 237 -10.25 -6.11 -10.99
CA GLN A 237 -10.06 -6.34 -12.41
C GLN A 237 -8.81 -7.18 -12.68
N THR A 238 -7.69 -6.87 -12.04
CA THR A 238 -6.42 -7.61 -12.17
C THR A 238 -6.58 -9.09 -11.82
N ILE A 239 -7.30 -9.39 -10.72
CA ILE A 239 -7.58 -10.77 -10.32
C ILE A 239 -8.45 -11.47 -11.36
N VAL A 240 -9.55 -10.85 -11.79
CA VAL A 240 -10.48 -11.44 -12.76
C VAL A 240 -9.77 -11.74 -14.09
N GLU A 241 -9.05 -10.78 -14.64
CA GLU A 241 -8.33 -10.91 -15.91
C GLU A 241 -7.29 -12.03 -15.87
N ASN A 242 -6.54 -12.15 -14.78
CA ASN A 242 -5.55 -13.22 -14.62
C ASN A 242 -6.21 -14.60 -14.60
N TYR A 243 -7.27 -14.79 -13.82
CA TYR A 243 -7.96 -16.07 -13.73
C TYR A 243 -8.75 -16.43 -15.01
N GLU A 244 -9.25 -15.45 -15.75
CA GLU A 244 -9.89 -15.68 -17.05
C GLU A 244 -8.86 -16.11 -18.11
N SER A 245 -7.65 -15.54 -18.10
CA SER A 245 -6.56 -15.94 -18.99
C SER A 245 -6.18 -17.41 -18.80
N ILE A 246 -6.06 -17.86 -17.53
CA ILE A 246 -5.75 -19.26 -17.20
C ILE A 246 -6.87 -20.22 -17.65
N ARG A 247 -8.15 -19.80 -17.58
CA ARG A 247 -9.29 -20.61 -18.04
C ARG A 247 -9.39 -20.70 -19.56
N GLY A 248 -8.93 -19.70 -20.30
CA GLY A 248 -8.96 -19.67 -21.76
C GLY A 248 -7.94 -20.59 -22.43
N ASP A 249 -6.94 -21.06 -21.70
CA ASP A 249 -5.86 -21.94 -22.19
C ASP A 249 -6.19 -23.44 -22.03
N TYR A 250 -7.40 -23.81 -21.58
CA TYR A 250 -7.93 -25.17 -21.48
C TYR A 250 -9.15 -25.35 -22.38
#